data_f79b2336525a12da86a32121b6436c03
#
_entry.id   f79b2336525a12da86a32121b6436c03
#
_cell.length_a   1.000
_cell.length_b   1.000
_cell.length_c   1.000
_cell.angle_alpha   90.00
_cell.angle_beta   90.00
_cell.angle_gamma   90.00
#
_symmetry.space_group_name_H-M   'P 1'
#
loop_
_entity.id
_entity.type
_entity.pdbx_description
1 polymer ?
#
loop_
_entity_poly.entity_id
_entity_poly.type
_entity_poly.pdbx_seq_one_letter_code
_entity_poly.pdbx_strand_id
1 'polypeptide(L)'
;MFNSDNLRLDGKCAIITGAGAGIGKEIAITFATAGASVVVSDINADAANHVVDEIQQLGGQAFACRCDITSEQELSALADFAISKLGKVDILVNNAGGGGPKPFDMPMADFRRAYELNVFSFFHLSQLVAPEMEKNGGGVILTITSMAAENKNINMTSYASSKAAASHLVRNMAFDLGEKNIRVNGIAPGAILTDALKSVITPEIEQKILQHTPIRRLGQPQDIANAALFLCSPAASWVSGQILTVSGGGVQELN
;
A
#
# COMPACT_ATOMS: atom_id res chain seq x y z
N MET A 1 6.90 6.49 28.88
CA MET A 1 5.45 6.43 29.15
C MET A 1 4.76 6.30 27.79
N PHE A 2 3.82 5.36 27.61
CA PHE A 2 3.07 5.24 26.36
C PHE A 2 2.24 6.52 26.15
N ASN A 3 2.36 7.12 24.95
CA ASN A 3 1.55 8.27 24.55
C ASN A 3 0.73 7.87 23.30
N SER A 4 -0.60 7.87 23.42
CA SER A 4 -1.52 7.58 22.31
C SER A 4 -1.37 8.54 21.14
N ASP A 5 -0.89 9.77 21.39
CA ASP A 5 -0.64 10.77 20.36
C ASP A 5 0.43 10.32 19.36
N ASN A 6 1.29 9.36 19.75
CA ASN A 6 2.28 8.77 18.84
C ASN A 6 1.67 7.98 17.66
N LEU A 7 0.39 7.64 17.72
CA LEU A 7 -0.36 7.05 16.62
C LEU A 7 -1.15 8.08 15.79
N ARG A 8 -1.06 9.37 16.13
CA ARG A 8 -1.73 10.45 15.38
C ARG A 8 -0.89 10.87 14.17
N LEU A 9 -1.61 11.36 13.15
CA LEU A 9 -1.04 11.93 11.92
C LEU A 9 -1.44 13.40 11.73
N ASP A 10 -1.68 14.12 12.83
CA ASP A 10 -2.11 15.51 12.78
C ASP A 10 -1.15 16.38 11.98
N GLY A 11 -1.68 17.12 11.01
CA GLY A 11 -0.90 18.00 10.12
C GLY A 11 -0.01 17.27 9.11
N LYS A 12 -0.11 15.94 8.99
CA LYS A 12 0.56 15.16 7.94
C LYS A 12 -0.23 15.16 6.66
N CYS A 13 0.48 15.11 5.55
CA CYS A 13 -0.03 15.09 4.20
C CYS A 13 0.34 13.78 3.51
N ALA A 14 -0.67 12.98 3.12
CA ALA A 14 -0.48 11.63 2.61
C ALA A 14 -1.01 11.46 1.19
N ILE A 15 -0.25 10.72 0.36
CA ILE A 15 -0.72 10.17 -0.92
C ILE A 15 -0.97 8.68 -0.72
N ILE A 16 -2.16 8.18 -1.11
CA ILE A 16 -2.47 6.75 -1.11
C ILE A 16 -2.92 6.35 -2.52
N THR A 17 -2.19 5.42 -3.16
CA THR A 17 -2.53 4.91 -4.49
C THR A 17 -3.43 3.68 -4.41
N GLY A 18 -4.31 3.48 -5.42
CA GLY A 18 -5.31 2.39 -5.40
C GLY A 18 -6.27 2.54 -4.22
N ALA A 19 -6.63 3.78 -3.88
CA ALA A 19 -7.39 4.10 -2.68
C ALA A 19 -8.91 4.22 -2.92
N GLY A 20 -9.39 3.88 -4.11
CA GLY A 20 -10.83 3.85 -4.41
C GLY A 20 -11.57 2.66 -3.79
N ALA A 21 -10.86 1.60 -3.36
CA ALA A 21 -11.46 0.41 -2.79
C ALA A 21 -10.49 -0.36 -1.86
N GLY A 22 -11.03 -1.35 -1.15
CA GLY A 22 -10.28 -2.36 -0.42
C GLY A 22 -9.28 -1.79 0.60
N ILE A 23 -8.05 -2.30 0.57
CA ILE A 23 -6.99 -1.92 1.52
C ILE A 23 -6.67 -0.42 1.43
N GLY A 24 -6.50 0.11 0.21
CA GLY A 24 -6.15 1.51 0.02
C GLY A 24 -7.22 2.48 0.51
N LYS A 25 -8.50 2.17 0.26
CA LYS A 25 -9.64 2.91 0.81
C LYS A 25 -9.57 2.97 2.34
N GLU A 26 -9.39 1.81 2.97
CA GLU A 26 -9.40 1.73 4.44
C GLU A 26 -8.19 2.45 5.06
N ILE A 27 -7.02 2.40 4.40
CA ILE A 27 -5.85 3.21 4.81
C ILE A 27 -6.16 4.70 4.71
N ALA A 28 -6.80 5.15 3.62
CA ALA A 28 -7.14 6.56 3.43
C ALA A 28 -8.10 7.08 4.50
N ILE A 29 -9.15 6.32 4.82
CA ILE A 29 -10.11 6.66 5.89
C ILE A 29 -9.41 6.67 7.25
N THR A 30 -8.61 5.64 7.55
CA THR A 30 -7.88 5.53 8.81
C THR A 30 -6.90 6.69 9.00
N PHE A 31 -6.16 7.08 7.95
CA PHE A 31 -5.20 8.19 8.04
C PHE A 31 -5.92 9.54 8.22
N ALA A 32 -7.01 9.77 7.50
CA ALA A 32 -7.81 10.98 7.66
C ALA A 32 -8.41 11.08 9.08
N THR A 33 -8.91 9.97 9.61
CA THR A 33 -9.43 9.89 10.99
C THR A 33 -8.32 10.11 12.03
N ALA A 34 -7.08 9.71 11.72
CA ALA A 34 -5.91 9.98 12.55
C ALA A 34 -5.38 11.43 12.43
N GLY A 35 -5.98 12.29 11.59
CA GLY A 35 -5.67 13.72 11.47
C GLY A 35 -4.86 14.10 10.23
N ALA A 36 -4.59 13.17 9.30
CA ALA A 36 -3.91 13.49 8.05
C ALA A 36 -4.85 14.14 7.02
N SER A 37 -4.27 15.00 6.17
CA SER A 37 -4.88 15.39 4.89
C SER A 37 -4.45 14.41 3.80
N VAL A 38 -5.40 13.89 3.01
CA VAL A 38 -5.16 12.73 2.16
C VAL A 38 -5.46 13.03 0.68
N VAL A 39 -4.54 12.64 -0.22
CA VAL A 39 -4.85 12.47 -1.65
C VAL A 39 -5.22 11.00 -1.89
N VAL A 40 -6.47 10.78 -2.24
CA VAL A 40 -7.04 9.48 -2.63
C VAL A 40 -6.83 9.31 -4.13
N SER A 41 -5.87 8.48 -4.52
CA SER A 41 -5.55 8.25 -5.93
C SER A 41 -6.03 6.87 -6.37
N ASP A 42 -6.74 6.83 -7.49
CA ASP A 42 -7.19 5.59 -8.11
C ASP A 42 -7.32 5.76 -9.63
N ILE A 43 -7.25 4.65 -10.38
CA ILE A 43 -7.52 4.66 -11.82
C ILE A 43 -9.00 4.93 -12.10
N ASN A 44 -9.88 4.55 -11.16
CA ASN A 44 -11.30 4.84 -11.17
C ASN A 44 -11.59 6.14 -10.41
N ALA A 45 -11.83 7.21 -11.16
CA ALA A 45 -12.09 8.54 -10.60
C ALA A 45 -13.35 8.56 -9.70
N ASP A 46 -14.42 7.86 -10.09
CA ASP A 46 -15.66 7.85 -9.31
C ASP A 46 -15.47 7.15 -7.97
N ALA A 47 -14.73 6.03 -7.95
CA ALA A 47 -14.38 5.35 -6.71
C ALA A 47 -13.53 6.24 -5.79
N ALA A 48 -12.55 6.96 -6.33
CA ALA A 48 -11.74 7.90 -5.57
C ALA A 48 -12.58 9.04 -4.97
N ASN A 49 -13.49 9.64 -5.77
CA ASN A 49 -14.40 10.69 -5.30
C ASN A 49 -15.32 10.18 -4.19
N HIS A 50 -15.87 8.98 -4.33
CA HIS A 50 -16.73 8.38 -3.30
C HIS A 50 -16.00 8.23 -1.94
N VAL A 51 -14.74 7.81 -1.96
CA VAL A 51 -13.92 7.72 -0.74
C VAL A 51 -13.63 9.11 -0.15
N VAL A 52 -13.42 10.11 -0.99
CA VAL A 52 -13.25 11.51 -0.54
C VAL A 52 -14.51 12.00 0.17
N ASP A 53 -15.70 11.76 -0.41
CA ASP A 53 -16.97 12.14 0.21
C ASP A 53 -17.16 11.47 1.57
N GLU A 54 -16.81 10.18 1.68
CA GLU A 54 -16.88 9.44 2.94
C GLU A 54 -15.94 10.03 3.99
N ILE A 55 -14.69 10.36 3.62
CA ILE A 55 -13.73 11.00 4.53
C ILE A 55 -14.23 12.38 4.98
N GLN A 56 -14.80 13.17 4.08
CA GLN A 56 -15.33 14.50 4.40
C GLN A 56 -16.54 14.42 5.33
N GLN A 57 -17.42 13.41 5.16
CA GLN A 57 -18.53 13.17 6.07
C GLN A 57 -18.06 12.80 7.49
N LEU A 58 -16.87 12.18 7.61
CA LEU A 58 -16.23 11.91 8.92
C LEU A 58 -15.47 13.13 9.48
N GLY A 59 -15.50 14.28 8.78
CA GLY A 59 -14.80 15.51 9.19
C GLY A 59 -13.34 15.56 8.81
N GLY A 60 -12.85 14.62 8.01
CA GLY A 60 -11.48 14.59 7.49
C GLY A 60 -11.28 15.46 6.24
N GLN A 61 -10.03 15.68 5.85
CA GLN A 61 -9.67 16.41 4.64
C GLN A 61 -9.12 15.44 3.59
N ALA A 62 -9.75 15.38 2.42
CA ALA A 62 -9.29 14.54 1.33
C ALA A 62 -9.54 15.18 -0.05
N PHE A 63 -8.73 14.78 -1.04
CA PHE A 63 -8.82 15.20 -2.44
C PHE A 63 -8.65 13.97 -3.35
N ALA A 64 -9.55 13.83 -4.34
CA ALA A 64 -9.44 12.75 -5.31
C ALA A 64 -8.50 13.13 -6.45
N CYS A 65 -7.71 12.15 -6.92
CA CYS A 65 -6.86 12.30 -8.10
C CYS A 65 -6.90 11.00 -8.90
N ARG A 66 -7.44 11.06 -10.13
CA ARG A 66 -7.35 9.91 -11.04
C ARG A 66 -5.90 9.71 -11.49
N CYS A 67 -5.41 8.48 -11.41
CA CYS A 67 -4.05 8.13 -11.86
C CYS A 67 -3.97 6.66 -12.28
N ASP A 68 -3.55 6.41 -13.51
CA ASP A 68 -3.00 5.11 -13.90
C ASP A 68 -1.52 5.07 -13.49
N ILE A 69 -1.22 4.28 -12.48
CA ILE A 69 0.15 4.17 -11.94
C ILE A 69 1.18 3.60 -12.91
N THR A 70 0.75 3.05 -14.05
CA THR A 70 1.66 2.57 -15.10
C THR A 70 2.06 3.64 -16.11
N SER A 71 1.50 4.85 -15.97
CA SER A 71 1.84 6.03 -16.76
C SER A 71 2.78 6.95 -15.97
N GLU A 72 4.03 7.08 -16.40
CA GLU A 72 5.00 7.99 -15.78
C GLU A 72 4.50 9.44 -15.76
N GLN A 73 3.79 9.85 -16.82
CA GLN A 73 3.20 11.18 -16.91
C GLN A 73 2.12 11.39 -15.85
N GLU A 74 1.24 10.39 -15.64
CA GLU A 74 0.18 10.49 -14.63
C GLU A 74 0.74 10.42 -13.21
N LEU A 75 1.82 9.65 -12.97
CA LEU A 75 2.52 9.65 -11.69
C LEU A 75 3.14 11.02 -11.37
N SER A 76 3.76 11.68 -12.35
CA SER A 76 4.28 13.05 -12.19
C SER A 76 3.15 14.03 -11.88
N ALA A 77 2.03 13.94 -12.62
CA ALA A 77 0.87 14.77 -12.38
C ALA A 77 0.23 14.53 -10.98
N LEU A 78 0.24 13.28 -10.49
CA LEU A 78 -0.22 12.95 -9.13
C LEU A 78 0.66 13.60 -8.06
N ALA A 79 1.98 13.55 -8.21
CA ALA A 79 2.91 14.18 -7.27
C ALA A 79 2.69 15.71 -7.23
N ASP A 80 2.62 16.35 -8.40
CA ASP A 80 2.37 17.80 -8.52
C ASP A 80 1.01 18.19 -7.93
N PHE A 81 -0.04 17.39 -8.22
CA PHE A 81 -1.37 17.61 -7.66
C PHE A 81 -1.35 17.56 -6.14
N ALA A 82 -0.70 16.54 -5.56
CA ALA A 82 -0.61 16.40 -4.11
C ALA A 82 0.10 17.60 -3.47
N ILE A 83 1.24 18.02 -4.02
CA ILE A 83 1.98 19.19 -3.54
C ILE A 83 1.12 20.45 -3.65
N SER A 84 0.40 20.63 -4.76
CA SER A 84 -0.45 21.81 -4.96
C SER A 84 -1.63 21.88 -4.00
N LYS A 85 -2.22 20.72 -3.62
CA LYS A 85 -3.40 20.64 -2.74
C LYS A 85 -3.05 20.63 -1.25
N LEU A 86 -1.94 19.97 -0.90
CA LEU A 86 -1.56 19.74 0.48
C LEU A 86 -0.40 20.65 0.95
N GLY A 87 0.32 21.29 0.03
CA GLY A 87 1.49 22.13 0.31
C GLY A 87 2.77 21.35 0.56
N LYS A 88 2.69 20.06 0.86
CA LYS A 88 3.80 19.15 1.12
C LYS A 88 3.36 17.69 0.98
N VAL A 89 4.32 16.77 1.02
CA VAL A 89 4.07 15.32 1.14
C VAL A 89 4.91 14.79 2.29
N ASP A 90 4.26 14.28 3.34
CA ASP A 90 4.91 13.63 4.48
C ASP A 90 4.88 12.10 4.36
N ILE A 91 3.83 11.54 3.72
CA ILE A 91 3.60 10.11 3.66
C ILE A 91 3.21 9.72 2.22
N LEU A 92 3.86 8.67 1.70
CA LEU A 92 3.44 8.00 0.48
C LEU A 92 3.08 6.55 0.81
N VAL A 93 1.85 6.13 0.46
CA VAL A 93 1.43 4.73 0.52
C VAL A 93 1.27 4.19 -0.91
N ASN A 94 2.22 3.39 -1.33
CA ASN A 94 2.18 2.63 -2.57
C ASN A 94 1.34 1.36 -2.35
N ASN A 95 0.02 1.49 -2.52
CA ASN A 95 -0.91 0.38 -2.38
C ASN A 95 -1.43 -0.13 -3.74
N ALA A 96 -1.55 0.74 -4.74
CA ALA A 96 -1.96 0.32 -6.07
C ALA A 96 -1.03 -0.77 -6.61
N GLY A 97 -1.63 -1.81 -7.13
CA GLY A 97 -0.92 -2.97 -7.64
C GLY A 97 -1.89 -4.13 -7.77
N GLY A 98 -1.41 -5.27 -8.22
CA GLY A 98 -2.27 -6.41 -8.38
C GLY A 98 -1.63 -7.53 -9.18
N GLY A 99 -2.41 -8.55 -9.38
CA GLY A 99 -2.04 -9.75 -10.11
C GLY A 99 -2.74 -10.97 -9.54
N GLY A 100 -2.58 -12.07 -10.21
CA GLY A 100 -3.20 -13.33 -9.81
C GLY A 100 -2.53 -14.50 -10.54
N PRO A 101 -3.13 -15.69 -10.42
CA PRO A 101 -2.59 -16.87 -11.05
C PRO A 101 -2.51 -16.71 -12.58
N LYS A 102 -1.34 -17.02 -13.15
CA LYS A 102 -1.04 -17.10 -14.58
C LYS A 102 -0.24 -18.38 -14.83
N PRO A 103 -0.53 -19.15 -15.88
CA PRO A 103 0.22 -20.37 -16.19
C PRO A 103 1.70 -20.03 -16.46
N PHE A 104 2.59 -21.02 -16.32
CA PHE A 104 4.04 -20.81 -16.51
C PHE A 104 4.41 -20.32 -17.92
N ASP A 105 3.68 -20.77 -18.93
CA ASP A 105 3.82 -20.39 -20.34
C ASP A 105 3.07 -19.11 -20.72
N MET A 106 2.70 -18.27 -19.73
CA MET A 106 2.06 -16.98 -19.97
C MET A 106 2.84 -16.12 -20.97
N PRO A 107 2.17 -15.27 -21.76
CA PRO A 107 2.84 -14.29 -22.59
C PRO A 107 3.77 -13.37 -21.78
N MET A 108 4.95 -13.06 -22.33
CA MET A 108 5.89 -12.13 -21.65
C MET A 108 5.30 -10.74 -21.40
N ALA A 109 4.27 -10.34 -22.14
CA ALA A 109 3.53 -9.11 -21.87
C ALA A 109 2.84 -9.14 -20.49
N ASP A 110 2.25 -10.28 -20.11
CA ASP A 110 1.64 -10.47 -18.78
C ASP A 110 2.67 -10.43 -17.66
N PHE A 111 3.86 -11.02 -17.90
CA PHE A 111 4.96 -10.96 -16.95
C PHE A 111 5.45 -9.52 -16.75
N ARG A 112 5.67 -8.78 -17.84
CA ARG A 112 6.06 -7.36 -17.79
C ARG A 112 5.00 -6.51 -17.05
N ARG A 113 3.71 -6.75 -17.34
CA ARG A 113 2.62 -6.02 -16.69
C ARG A 113 2.62 -6.16 -15.18
N ALA A 114 3.00 -7.34 -14.66
CA ALA A 114 3.12 -7.54 -13.22
C ALA A 114 4.22 -6.66 -12.60
N TYR A 115 5.34 -6.48 -13.32
CA TYR A 115 6.44 -5.60 -12.87
C TYR A 115 6.12 -4.13 -13.04
N GLU A 116 5.44 -3.74 -14.12
CA GLU A 116 4.95 -2.36 -14.29
C GLU A 116 4.06 -1.95 -13.10
N LEU A 117 3.08 -2.80 -12.76
CA LEU A 117 2.14 -2.53 -11.68
C LEU A 117 2.76 -2.58 -10.28
N ASN A 118 3.64 -3.56 -10.01
CA ASN A 118 4.05 -3.87 -8.64
C ASN A 118 5.47 -3.41 -8.29
N VAL A 119 6.26 -2.95 -9.28
CA VAL A 119 7.67 -2.60 -9.09
C VAL A 119 7.98 -1.21 -9.62
N PHE A 120 7.83 -0.99 -10.93
CA PHE A 120 8.29 0.24 -11.56
C PHE A 120 7.45 1.45 -11.13
N SER A 121 6.13 1.28 -11.05
CA SER A 121 5.21 2.35 -10.65
C SER A 121 5.53 2.92 -9.27
N PHE A 122 5.66 2.05 -8.27
CA PHE A 122 5.90 2.53 -6.90
C PHE A 122 7.30 3.11 -6.73
N PHE A 123 8.29 2.53 -7.41
CA PHE A 123 9.65 3.05 -7.36
C PHE A 123 9.70 4.44 -7.98
N HIS A 124 9.09 4.62 -9.16
CA HIS A 124 9.05 5.92 -9.82
C HIS A 124 8.29 6.99 -9.01
N LEU A 125 7.12 6.67 -8.46
CA LEU A 125 6.41 7.63 -7.60
C LEU A 125 7.22 7.98 -6.34
N SER A 126 7.93 7.01 -5.77
CA SER A 126 8.83 7.28 -4.64
C SER A 126 9.96 8.23 -5.01
N GLN A 127 10.55 8.10 -6.22
CA GLN A 127 11.56 9.04 -6.73
C GLN A 127 11.01 10.46 -6.89
N LEU A 128 9.76 10.59 -7.33
CA LEU A 128 9.11 11.89 -7.53
C LEU A 128 8.83 12.63 -6.21
N VAL A 129 8.45 11.89 -5.15
CA VAL A 129 8.06 12.53 -3.87
C VAL A 129 9.21 12.64 -2.86
N ALA A 130 10.25 11.80 -2.95
CA ALA A 130 11.35 11.81 -1.98
C ALA A 130 12.08 13.17 -1.87
N PRO A 131 12.33 13.92 -2.96
CA PRO A 131 12.93 15.27 -2.85
C PRO A 131 12.06 16.26 -2.07
N GLU A 132 10.73 16.18 -2.21
CA GLU A 132 9.83 17.03 -1.45
C GLU A 132 9.79 16.63 0.04
N MET A 133 9.81 15.33 0.34
CA MET A 133 9.94 14.85 1.71
C MET A 133 11.26 15.34 2.36
N GLU A 134 12.39 15.22 1.66
CA GLU A 134 13.71 15.70 2.12
C GLU A 134 13.68 17.20 2.42
N LYS A 135 13.13 18.01 1.52
CA LYS A 135 12.97 19.45 1.68
C LYS A 135 12.13 19.82 2.92
N ASN A 136 11.16 18.99 3.28
CA ASN A 136 10.30 19.17 4.44
C ASN A 136 10.82 18.49 5.72
N GLY A 137 12.09 18.03 5.71
CA GLY A 137 12.77 17.47 6.88
C GLY A 137 12.57 15.97 7.09
N GLY A 138 12.05 15.26 6.09
CA GLY A 138 11.89 13.82 6.11
C GLY A 138 10.46 13.35 5.77
N GLY A 139 10.24 12.05 5.81
CA GLY A 139 8.94 11.48 5.46
C GLY A 139 8.87 9.98 5.69
N VAL A 140 7.77 9.38 5.22
CA VAL A 140 7.56 7.93 5.28
C VAL A 140 7.04 7.41 3.94
N ILE A 141 7.69 6.37 3.43
CA ILE A 141 7.20 5.59 2.28
C ILE A 141 6.78 4.21 2.78
N LEU A 142 5.53 3.85 2.54
CA LEU A 142 4.97 2.54 2.84
C LEU A 142 4.56 1.85 1.54
N THR A 143 4.94 0.59 1.37
CA THR A 143 4.56 -0.21 0.19
C THR A 143 3.77 -1.44 0.60
N ILE A 144 2.61 -1.66 -0.02
CA ILE A 144 1.83 -2.89 0.18
C ILE A 144 2.39 -3.95 -0.75
N THR A 145 3.13 -4.88 -0.14
CA THR A 145 3.72 -6.04 -0.81
C THR A 145 2.75 -7.23 -0.81
N SER A 146 3.16 -8.41 -0.48
CA SER A 146 2.29 -9.58 -0.31
C SER A 146 3.07 -10.71 0.38
N MET A 147 2.41 -11.57 1.13
CA MET A 147 2.99 -12.85 1.55
C MET A 147 3.41 -13.73 0.37
N ALA A 148 2.82 -13.56 -0.81
CA ALA A 148 3.24 -14.25 -2.02
C ALA A 148 4.71 -13.98 -2.39
N ALA A 149 5.32 -12.92 -1.87
CA ALA A 149 6.76 -12.63 -2.06
C ALA A 149 7.68 -13.71 -1.49
N GLU A 150 7.23 -14.42 -0.46
CA GLU A 150 8.02 -15.44 0.26
C GLU A 150 7.43 -16.85 0.07
N ASN A 151 6.15 -16.95 -0.25
CA ASN A 151 5.45 -18.21 -0.43
C ASN A 151 5.61 -18.79 -1.84
N LYS A 152 5.55 -20.11 -1.93
CA LYS A 152 5.61 -20.85 -3.20
C LYS A 152 4.21 -21.32 -3.56
N ASN A 153 3.61 -20.70 -4.58
CA ASN A 153 2.28 -21.04 -5.07
C ASN A 153 2.31 -21.34 -6.57
N ILE A 154 1.56 -22.34 -6.99
CA ILE A 154 1.41 -22.70 -8.40
C ILE A 154 0.79 -21.50 -9.15
N ASN A 155 1.28 -21.24 -10.36
CA ASN A 155 0.80 -20.17 -11.26
C ASN A 155 0.97 -18.74 -10.72
N MET A 156 1.82 -18.53 -9.72
CA MET A 156 2.05 -17.20 -9.13
C MET A 156 3.38 -16.57 -9.55
N THR A 157 4.09 -17.13 -10.51
CA THR A 157 5.47 -16.74 -10.85
C THR A 157 5.62 -15.24 -11.12
N SER A 158 4.78 -14.63 -11.97
CA SER A 158 4.89 -13.20 -12.29
C SER A 158 4.53 -12.31 -11.11
N TYR A 159 3.42 -12.62 -10.44
CA TYR A 159 2.97 -11.84 -9.29
C TYR A 159 3.92 -11.99 -8.09
N ALA A 160 4.24 -13.22 -7.69
CA ALA A 160 5.09 -13.49 -6.53
C ALA A 160 6.49 -12.89 -6.70
N SER A 161 7.11 -13.08 -7.89
CA SER A 161 8.43 -12.50 -8.17
C SER A 161 8.41 -10.96 -8.16
N SER A 162 7.36 -10.33 -8.70
CA SER A 162 7.22 -8.88 -8.65
C SER A 162 7.05 -8.35 -7.21
N LYS A 163 6.29 -9.04 -6.36
CA LYS A 163 6.13 -8.67 -4.94
C LYS A 163 7.40 -8.95 -4.13
N ALA A 164 8.19 -9.97 -4.48
CA ALA A 164 9.51 -10.21 -3.91
C ALA A 164 10.50 -9.09 -4.29
N ALA A 165 10.51 -8.66 -5.56
CA ALA A 165 11.29 -7.52 -6.02
C ALA A 165 10.88 -6.24 -5.26
N ALA A 166 9.58 -5.97 -5.11
CA ALA A 166 9.06 -4.86 -4.34
C ALA A 166 9.53 -4.89 -2.87
N SER A 167 9.46 -6.06 -2.23
CA SER A 167 9.92 -6.23 -0.84
C SER A 167 11.43 -5.96 -0.70
N HIS A 168 12.24 -6.36 -1.69
CA HIS A 168 13.67 -6.09 -1.65
C HIS A 168 14.00 -4.62 -1.91
N LEU A 169 13.29 -3.96 -2.84
CA LEU A 169 13.43 -2.53 -3.09
C LEU A 169 13.13 -1.70 -1.83
N VAL A 170 12.09 -2.04 -1.06
CA VAL A 170 11.80 -1.38 0.22
C VAL A 170 13.02 -1.39 1.14
N ARG A 171 13.72 -2.52 1.24
CA ARG A 171 14.93 -2.64 2.08
C ARG A 171 16.06 -1.75 1.59
N ASN A 172 16.33 -1.73 0.28
CA ASN A 172 17.39 -0.89 -0.29
C ASN A 172 17.04 0.61 -0.20
N MET A 173 15.81 1.00 -0.55
CA MET A 173 15.37 2.39 -0.46
C MET A 173 15.47 2.93 0.97
N ALA A 174 15.31 2.08 2.00
CA ALA A 174 15.51 2.49 3.39
C ALA A 174 16.96 2.90 3.68
N PHE A 175 17.95 2.29 3.03
CA PHE A 175 19.36 2.69 3.11
C PHE A 175 19.61 3.97 2.30
N ASP A 176 19.11 4.03 1.05
CA ASP A 176 19.34 5.16 0.16
C ASP A 176 18.74 6.47 0.67
N LEU A 177 17.62 6.37 1.41
CA LEU A 177 16.84 7.52 1.86
C LEU A 177 16.98 7.83 3.36
N GLY A 178 17.71 6.99 4.11
CA GLY A 178 17.86 7.14 5.56
C GLY A 178 18.52 8.45 5.98
N GLU A 179 19.58 8.89 5.30
CA GLU A 179 20.25 10.16 5.55
C GLU A 179 19.35 11.39 5.30
N LYS A 180 18.30 11.21 4.50
CA LYS A 180 17.27 12.22 4.21
C LYS A 180 16.14 12.23 5.23
N ASN A 181 16.28 11.45 6.33
CA ASN A 181 15.24 11.27 7.34
C ASN A 181 13.93 10.72 6.77
N ILE A 182 14.01 9.87 5.72
CA ILE A 182 12.86 9.20 5.12
C ILE A 182 12.91 7.73 5.52
N ARG A 183 11.87 7.26 6.23
CA ARG A 183 11.70 5.85 6.58
C ARG A 183 10.97 5.14 5.44
N VAL A 184 11.42 3.93 5.12
CA VAL A 184 10.78 3.11 4.08
C VAL A 184 10.46 1.74 4.65
N ASN A 185 9.19 1.34 4.63
CA ASN A 185 8.73 0.06 5.13
C ASN A 185 7.72 -0.58 4.17
N GLY A 186 7.46 -1.85 4.37
CA GLY A 186 6.43 -2.59 3.66
C GLY A 186 5.49 -3.33 4.59
N ILE A 187 4.29 -3.61 4.10
CA ILE A 187 3.38 -4.57 4.70
C ILE A 187 3.18 -5.71 3.70
N ALA A 188 3.25 -6.96 4.18
CA ALA A 188 2.95 -8.16 3.42
C ALA A 188 1.61 -8.76 3.92
N PRO A 189 0.47 -8.40 3.28
CA PRO A 189 -0.83 -8.95 3.65
C PRO A 189 -0.92 -10.45 3.34
N GLY A 190 -1.68 -11.16 4.17
CA GLY A 190 -2.24 -12.47 3.85
C GLY A 190 -3.51 -12.35 3.00
N ALA A 191 -4.45 -13.29 3.16
CA ALA A 191 -5.74 -13.24 2.50
C ALA A 191 -6.65 -12.20 3.17
N ILE A 192 -6.87 -11.07 2.51
CA ILE A 192 -7.69 -9.96 3.00
C ILE A 192 -9.02 -9.91 2.23
N LEU A 193 -10.12 -9.84 2.96
CA LEU A 193 -11.49 -9.85 2.42
C LEU A 193 -11.84 -8.51 1.74
N THR A 194 -11.17 -8.25 0.63
CA THR A 194 -11.48 -7.14 -0.30
C THR A 194 -12.55 -7.57 -1.29
N ASP A 195 -13.16 -6.62 -1.98
CA ASP A 195 -14.15 -6.94 -3.02
C ASP A 195 -13.54 -7.78 -4.16
N ALA A 196 -12.24 -7.59 -4.45
CA ALA A 196 -11.51 -8.43 -5.38
C ALA A 196 -11.43 -9.90 -4.90
N LEU A 197 -11.17 -10.14 -3.62
CA LEU A 197 -11.20 -11.51 -3.09
C LEU A 197 -12.62 -12.06 -3.02
N LYS A 198 -13.59 -11.25 -2.58
CA LYS A 198 -15.02 -11.66 -2.51
C LYS A 198 -15.56 -12.14 -3.86
N SER A 199 -15.09 -11.56 -4.97
CA SER A 199 -15.54 -11.92 -6.31
C SER A 199 -15.08 -13.30 -6.80
N VAL A 200 -14.07 -13.89 -6.15
CA VAL A 200 -13.46 -15.17 -6.56
C VAL A 200 -13.43 -16.23 -5.46
N ILE A 201 -13.72 -15.86 -4.21
CA ILE A 201 -13.69 -16.80 -3.10
C ILE A 201 -14.93 -17.66 -3.08
N THR A 202 -14.74 -18.98 -2.93
CA THR A 202 -15.80 -19.95 -2.63
C THR A 202 -15.63 -20.48 -1.22
N PRO A 203 -16.67 -21.12 -0.63
CA PRO A 203 -16.53 -21.75 0.70
C PRO A 203 -15.36 -22.73 0.80
N GLU A 204 -15.09 -23.48 -0.29
CA GLU A 204 -13.99 -24.45 -0.35
C GLU A 204 -12.62 -23.74 -0.37
N ILE A 205 -12.49 -22.64 -1.12
CA ILE A 205 -11.26 -21.82 -1.16
C ILE A 205 -11.06 -21.18 0.21
N GLU A 206 -12.10 -20.61 0.80
CA GLU A 206 -12.02 -20.03 2.14
C GLU A 206 -11.57 -21.05 3.17
N GLN A 207 -12.17 -22.23 3.18
CA GLN A 207 -11.80 -23.31 4.09
C GLN A 207 -10.32 -23.70 3.96
N LYS A 208 -9.80 -23.81 2.72
CA LYS A 208 -8.37 -24.07 2.48
C LYS A 208 -7.47 -22.97 3.06
N ILE A 209 -7.81 -21.71 2.80
CA ILE A 209 -7.07 -20.57 3.36
C ILE A 209 -7.06 -20.64 4.88
N LEU A 210 -8.22 -20.88 5.49
CA LEU A 210 -8.37 -20.91 6.95
C LEU A 210 -7.67 -22.11 7.61
N GLN A 211 -7.49 -23.24 6.90
CA GLN A 211 -6.69 -24.35 7.40
C GLN A 211 -5.24 -23.96 7.69
N HIS A 212 -4.70 -23.03 6.89
CA HIS A 212 -3.33 -22.53 7.01
C HIS A 212 -3.23 -21.15 7.70
N THR A 213 -4.34 -20.61 8.19
CA THR A 213 -4.39 -19.33 8.92
C THR A 213 -4.66 -19.58 10.40
N PRO A 214 -3.67 -19.51 11.30
CA PRO A 214 -3.84 -19.83 12.72
C PRO A 214 -4.95 -19.03 13.42
N ILE A 215 -5.14 -17.76 13.07
CA ILE A 215 -6.22 -16.89 13.60
C ILE A 215 -7.60 -17.23 13.00
N ARG A 216 -7.75 -18.24 12.19
CA ARG A 216 -9.01 -18.84 11.72
C ARG A 216 -10.06 -17.84 11.19
N ARG A 217 -9.64 -16.74 10.61
CA ARG A 217 -10.45 -15.80 9.85
C ARG A 217 -9.67 -15.20 8.70
N LEU A 218 -10.36 -14.73 7.68
CA LEU A 218 -9.78 -13.84 6.69
C LEU A 218 -9.44 -12.49 7.35
N GLY A 219 -8.37 -11.86 6.90
CA GLY A 219 -8.07 -10.51 7.30
C GLY A 219 -9.09 -9.53 6.73
N GLN A 220 -9.29 -8.42 7.42
CA GLN A 220 -10.10 -7.30 6.94
C GLN A 220 -9.17 -6.18 6.46
N PRO A 221 -9.60 -5.31 5.53
CA PRO A 221 -8.83 -4.13 5.14
C PRO A 221 -8.36 -3.30 6.34
N GLN A 222 -9.18 -3.22 7.40
CA GLN A 222 -8.84 -2.53 8.65
C GLN A 222 -7.62 -3.14 9.38
N ASP A 223 -7.40 -4.46 9.29
CA ASP A 223 -6.22 -5.09 9.89
C ASP A 223 -4.92 -4.53 9.25
N ILE A 224 -4.97 -4.26 7.95
CA ILE A 224 -3.85 -3.67 7.20
C ILE A 224 -3.74 -2.17 7.46
N ALA A 225 -4.87 -1.45 7.51
CA ALA A 225 -4.90 -0.02 7.76
C ALA A 225 -4.34 0.33 9.16
N ASN A 226 -4.61 -0.48 10.17
CA ASN A 226 -4.05 -0.31 11.52
C ASN A 226 -2.52 -0.50 11.53
N ALA A 227 -2.00 -1.50 10.80
CA ALA A 227 -0.57 -1.70 10.66
C ALA A 227 0.10 -0.56 9.86
N ALA A 228 -0.58 -0.06 8.83
CA ALA A 228 -0.13 1.09 8.04
C ALA A 228 -0.07 2.36 8.91
N LEU A 229 -1.08 2.61 9.73
CA LEU A 229 -1.09 3.72 10.67
C LEU A 229 0.11 3.66 11.62
N PHE A 230 0.37 2.49 12.23
CA PHE A 230 1.55 2.31 13.09
C PHE A 230 2.84 2.65 12.35
N LEU A 231 3.09 2.03 11.18
CA LEU A 231 4.34 2.20 10.43
C LEU A 231 4.53 3.64 9.92
N CYS A 232 3.44 4.37 9.64
CA CYS A 232 3.50 5.74 9.17
C CYS A 232 3.52 6.79 10.28
N SER A 233 3.20 6.40 11.51
CA SER A 233 3.12 7.31 12.66
C SER A 233 4.48 7.51 13.37
N PRO A 234 4.59 8.48 14.30
CA PRO A 234 5.73 8.65 15.18
C PRO A 234 6.04 7.43 16.06
N ALA A 235 5.06 6.55 16.35
CA ALA A 235 5.28 5.31 17.11
C ALA A 235 6.30 4.37 16.45
N ALA A 236 6.47 4.47 15.12
CA ALA A 236 7.44 3.69 14.35
C ALA A 236 8.70 4.50 13.96
N SER A 237 9.06 5.55 14.71
CA SER A 237 10.17 6.46 14.37
C SER A 237 11.54 5.78 14.20
N TRP A 238 11.74 4.60 14.77
CA TRP A 238 12.97 3.81 14.64
C TRP A 238 12.79 2.53 13.80
N VAL A 239 11.69 2.46 13.01
CA VAL A 239 11.40 1.32 12.13
C VAL A 239 11.58 1.75 10.68
N SER A 240 12.60 1.20 10.00
CA SER A 240 12.87 1.39 8.58
C SER A 240 13.47 0.13 7.97
N GLY A 241 13.21 -0.13 6.69
CA GLY A 241 13.69 -1.31 5.97
C GLY A 241 12.96 -2.60 6.31
N GLN A 242 11.82 -2.56 7.00
CA GLN A 242 11.09 -3.73 7.46
C GLN A 242 9.91 -4.08 6.54
N ILE A 243 9.65 -5.37 6.42
CA ILE A 243 8.42 -5.90 5.82
C ILE A 243 7.62 -6.56 6.94
N LEU A 244 6.53 -5.91 7.34
CA LEU A 244 5.64 -6.43 8.38
C LEU A 244 4.61 -7.37 7.75
N THR A 245 4.68 -8.66 8.07
CA THR A 245 3.67 -9.62 7.65
C THR A 245 2.41 -9.49 8.51
N VAL A 246 1.27 -9.23 7.87
CA VAL A 246 -0.04 -9.10 8.52
C VAL A 246 -0.99 -10.12 7.89
N SER A 247 -1.02 -11.33 8.45
CA SER A 247 -1.59 -12.51 7.79
C SER A 247 -2.39 -13.45 8.72
N GLY A 248 -2.53 -13.08 9.98
CA GLY A 248 -3.12 -14.00 10.97
C GLY A 248 -2.23 -15.19 11.33
N GLY A 249 -0.90 -15.07 11.09
CA GLY A 249 0.09 -16.13 11.36
C GLY A 249 0.10 -17.24 10.29
N GLY A 250 -0.62 -17.03 9.18
CA GLY A 250 -0.68 -18.02 8.10
C GLY A 250 0.63 -18.10 7.32
N VAL A 251 1.15 -19.30 7.14
CA VAL A 251 2.10 -19.65 6.09
C VAL A 251 1.27 -20.20 4.95
N GLN A 252 1.29 -19.51 3.81
CA GLN A 252 0.53 -19.97 2.64
C GLN A 252 1.34 -21.01 1.86
N GLU A 253 1.48 -22.20 2.38
CA GLU A 253 1.71 -23.37 1.55
C GLU A 253 0.33 -23.96 1.22
N LEU A 254 -0.25 -23.49 0.14
CA LEU A 254 -1.45 -24.08 -0.45
C LEU A 254 -0.99 -25.26 -1.34
N ASN A 255 -0.71 -26.40 -0.74
CA ASN A 255 -0.54 -27.68 -1.45
C ASN A 255 -1.90 -28.29 -1.81
#